data_1eb62ea75e5e93587fbf9711fd919c96
#
_entry.id   1eb62ea75e5e93587fbf9711fd919c96
#
_cell.length_a   1.000
_cell.length_b   1.000
_cell.length_c   1.000
_cell.angle_alpha   90.00
_cell.angle_beta   90.00
_cell.angle_gamma   90.00
#
_symmetry.space_group_name_H-M   'P 1'
#
loop_
_entity.id
_entity.type
_entity.pdbx_description
1 polymer ?
#
loop_
_entity_poly.entity_id
_entity_poly.type
_entity_poly.pdbx_seq_one_letter_code
_entity_poly.pdbx_strand_id
1 'polypeptide(L)'
;MSENDKRQDAISWDEYFMGICTLSAHRSKDPSTQVGACIVSPDHKILSMGYNGFPKGCSDDIFPWAKMKAEQDPYNAKYFYVTHAELNAILNYQGGSLEGATIYVTLFPCNECAKAIIQSGIKTLVYWEDIYADTPAVKASKRMLDAAGVRYYPYQPTGRSITIEF
;
A
#
# COMPACT_ATOMS: atom_id res chain seq x y z
N MET A 1 3.49 18.94 34.88
CA MET A 1 3.17 19.57 33.57
C MET A 1 2.19 20.69 33.86
N SER A 2 2.39 21.87 33.30
CA SER A 2 1.39 22.96 33.43
C SER A 2 0.13 22.58 32.68
N GLU A 3 -1.04 23.10 33.08
CA GLU A 3 -2.32 22.87 32.39
C GLU A 3 -2.30 23.32 30.92
N ASN A 4 -1.30 24.08 30.49
CA ASN A 4 -1.14 24.62 29.12
C ASN A 4 -0.10 23.84 28.28
N ASP A 5 0.51 22.78 28.79
CA ASP A 5 1.50 22.02 28.02
C ASP A 5 0.79 21.10 27.02
N LYS A 6 1.21 21.19 25.74
CA LYS A 6 0.72 20.28 24.71
C LYS A 6 1.12 18.84 25.05
N ARG A 7 0.27 17.91 24.69
CA ARG A 7 0.54 16.46 24.76
C ARG A 7 1.84 16.13 23.99
N GLN A 8 2.77 15.39 24.62
CA GLN A 8 4.08 15.08 24.06
C GLN A 8 4.14 13.71 23.35
N ASP A 9 3.12 12.87 23.58
CA ASP A 9 3.07 11.48 23.10
C ASP A 9 2.19 11.32 21.83
N ALA A 10 1.83 12.41 21.16
CA ALA A 10 1.15 12.34 19.87
C ALA A 10 2.00 11.59 18.85
N ILE A 11 1.36 10.72 18.06
CA ILE A 11 2.03 10.00 16.98
C ILE A 11 2.42 10.95 15.84
N SER A 12 3.49 10.62 15.13
CA SER A 12 3.93 11.36 13.94
C SER A 12 2.99 11.12 12.76
N TRP A 13 3.12 11.94 11.71
CA TRP A 13 2.38 11.73 10.47
C TRP A 13 2.69 10.39 9.81
N ASP A 14 3.97 9.97 9.80
CA ASP A 14 4.35 8.69 9.24
C ASP A 14 3.78 7.51 10.03
N GLU A 15 3.79 7.58 11.38
CA GLU A 15 3.12 6.58 12.23
C GLU A 15 1.62 6.53 11.97
N TYR A 16 0.99 7.69 11.82
CA TYR A 16 -0.45 7.77 11.55
C TYR A 16 -0.80 7.13 10.19
N PHE A 17 -0.14 7.54 9.12
CA PHE A 17 -0.46 7.04 7.79
C PHE A 17 -0.07 5.57 7.61
N MET A 18 1.06 5.12 8.17
CA MET A 18 1.43 3.72 8.14
C MET A 18 0.49 2.87 9.03
N GLY A 19 0.01 3.42 10.14
CA GLY A 19 -1.04 2.81 10.96
C GLY A 19 -2.34 2.61 10.19
N ILE A 20 -2.76 3.58 9.38
CA ILE A 20 -3.91 3.47 8.47
C ILE A 20 -3.67 2.38 7.42
N CYS A 21 -2.47 2.29 6.84
CA CYS A 21 -2.12 1.21 5.91
C CYS A 21 -2.25 -0.16 6.58
N THR A 22 -1.73 -0.31 7.79
CA THR A 22 -1.81 -1.55 8.56
C THR A 22 -3.25 -1.93 8.86
N LEU A 23 -4.07 -0.97 9.31
CA LEU A 23 -5.50 -1.20 9.54
C LEU A 23 -6.22 -1.60 8.23
N SER A 24 -5.90 -0.95 7.11
CA SER A 24 -6.47 -1.29 5.80
C SER A 24 -6.09 -2.71 5.38
N ALA A 25 -4.86 -3.16 5.64
CA ALA A 25 -4.40 -4.51 5.34
C ALA A 25 -5.27 -5.59 6.03
N HIS A 26 -5.80 -5.32 7.23
CA HIS A 26 -6.71 -6.23 7.92
C HIS A 26 -8.05 -6.44 7.20
N ARG A 27 -8.38 -5.62 6.19
CA ARG A 27 -9.52 -5.85 5.30
C ARG A 27 -9.25 -6.90 4.23
N SER A 28 -7.99 -7.19 3.92
CA SER A 28 -7.64 -8.19 2.92
C SER A 28 -8.01 -9.59 3.39
N LYS A 29 -8.64 -10.36 2.51
CA LYS A 29 -8.98 -11.78 2.71
C LYS A 29 -7.91 -12.72 2.14
N ASP A 30 -6.81 -12.18 1.61
CA ASP A 30 -5.68 -12.99 1.12
C ASP A 30 -5.08 -13.80 2.27
N PRO A 31 -5.09 -15.15 2.21
CA PRO A 31 -4.57 -15.98 3.30
C PRO A 31 -3.05 -15.95 3.42
N SER A 32 -2.35 -15.36 2.43
CA SER A 32 -0.89 -15.40 2.35
C SER A 32 -0.24 -14.06 2.71
N THR A 33 -0.74 -12.96 2.14
CA THR A 33 -0.12 -11.65 2.30
C THR A 33 -1.20 -10.58 2.27
N GLN A 34 -1.37 -9.87 3.36
CA GLN A 34 -2.30 -8.76 3.49
C GLN A 34 -1.52 -7.45 3.35
N VAL A 35 -1.90 -6.64 2.39
CA VAL A 35 -1.25 -5.36 2.09
C VAL A 35 -2.27 -4.23 2.18
N GLY A 36 -1.86 -3.12 2.77
CA GLY A 36 -2.62 -1.89 2.82
C GLY A 36 -1.85 -0.71 2.25
N ALA A 37 -2.56 0.21 1.62
CA ALA A 37 -2.01 1.44 1.07
C ALA A 37 -2.87 2.65 1.44
N CYS A 38 -2.23 3.81 1.59
CA CYS A 38 -2.87 5.08 1.90
C CYS A 38 -2.24 6.19 1.04
N ILE A 39 -3.06 6.93 0.31
CA ILE A 39 -2.61 8.09 -0.49
C ILE A 39 -2.93 9.36 0.27
N VAL A 40 -1.93 10.24 0.37
CA VAL A 40 -1.96 11.45 1.19
C VAL A 40 -1.55 12.64 0.36
N SER A 41 -2.29 13.74 0.50
CA SER A 41 -1.94 15.02 -0.13
C SER A 41 -0.71 15.68 0.54
N PRO A 42 -0.05 16.65 -0.12
CA PRO A 42 1.08 17.38 0.46
C PRO A 42 0.74 18.08 1.79
N ASP A 43 -0.51 18.42 2.03
CA ASP A 43 -1.02 19.05 3.27
C ASP A 43 -1.57 18.03 4.28
N HIS A 44 -1.13 16.77 4.21
CA HIS A 44 -1.44 15.68 5.15
C HIS A 44 -2.90 15.24 5.23
N LYS A 45 -3.67 15.40 4.15
CA LYS A 45 -5.03 14.87 4.09
C LYS A 45 -5.02 13.49 3.45
N ILE A 46 -5.70 12.53 4.04
CA ILE A 46 -5.93 11.22 3.43
C ILE A 46 -6.86 11.41 2.23
N LEU A 47 -6.38 11.06 1.05
CA LEU A 47 -7.12 11.14 -0.20
C LEU A 47 -7.84 9.83 -0.52
N SER A 48 -7.17 8.71 -0.28
CA SER A 48 -7.71 7.37 -0.56
C SER A 48 -6.96 6.30 0.21
N MET A 49 -7.59 5.14 0.32
CA MET A 49 -7.03 3.93 0.93
C MET A 49 -7.34 2.72 0.06
N GLY A 50 -6.50 1.70 0.15
CA GLY A 50 -6.68 0.44 -0.54
C GLY A 50 -6.10 -0.72 0.25
N TYR A 51 -6.59 -1.91 -0.06
CA TYR A 51 -6.03 -3.19 0.37
C TYR A 51 -6.13 -4.19 -0.79
N ASN A 52 -5.32 -5.24 -0.76
CA ASN A 52 -5.35 -6.22 -1.83
C ASN A 52 -6.59 -7.13 -1.74
N GLY A 53 -7.25 -7.34 -2.88
CA GLY A 53 -8.48 -8.10 -2.96
C GLY A 53 -8.96 -8.26 -4.39
N PHE A 54 -10.04 -9.04 -4.59
CA PHE A 54 -10.63 -9.20 -5.91
C PHE A 54 -11.40 -7.94 -6.34
N PRO A 55 -11.53 -7.72 -7.65
CA PRO A 55 -12.33 -6.64 -8.19
C PRO A 55 -13.78 -6.70 -7.73
N LYS A 56 -14.44 -5.56 -7.70
CA LYS A 56 -15.85 -5.45 -7.36
C LYS A 56 -16.71 -6.37 -8.23
N GLY A 57 -17.52 -7.21 -7.59
CA GLY A 57 -18.36 -8.20 -8.27
C GLY A 57 -17.72 -9.58 -8.43
N CYS A 58 -16.41 -9.72 -8.15
CA CYS A 58 -15.73 -11.02 -8.09
C CYS A 58 -15.82 -11.56 -6.66
N SER A 59 -16.57 -12.64 -6.46
CA SER A 59 -16.79 -13.21 -5.12
C SER A 59 -15.52 -13.86 -4.56
N ASP A 60 -15.21 -13.56 -3.30
CA ASP A 60 -14.12 -14.19 -2.55
C ASP A 60 -14.29 -15.70 -2.36
N ASP A 61 -15.53 -16.20 -2.48
CA ASP A 61 -15.85 -17.62 -2.33
C ASP A 61 -15.74 -18.40 -3.65
N ILE A 62 -15.65 -17.70 -4.79
CA ILE A 62 -15.62 -18.30 -6.12
C ILE A 62 -14.23 -18.21 -6.74
N PHE A 63 -13.55 -17.06 -6.59
CA PHE A 63 -12.23 -16.83 -7.19
C PHE A 63 -11.12 -17.47 -6.36
N PRO A 64 -10.03 -17.95 -7.02
CA PRO A 64 -8.99 -18.70 -6.33
C PRO A 64 -8.07 -17.79 -5.49
N TRP A 65 -7.91 -18.12 -4.21
CA TRP A 65 -6.89 -17.52 -3.33
C TRP A 65 -5.56 -18.28 -3.33
N ALA A 66 -5.48 -19.39 -4.05
CA ALA A 66 -4.28 -20.23 -4.10
C ALA A 66 -3.08 -19.50 -4.73
N LYS A 67 -1.90 -19.77 -4.18
CA LYS A 67 -0.63 -19.41 -4.86
C LYS A 67 -0.39 -20.34 -6.05
N MET A 68 0.31 -19.85 -7.06
CA MET A 68 0.72 -20.67 -8.19
C MET A 68 1.68 -21.78 -7.74
N LYS A 69 1.40 -23.02 -8.15
CA LYS A 69 2.30 -24.17 -8.01
C LYS A 69 2.79 -24.59 -9.38
N ALA A 70 3.98 -25.19 -9.45
CA ALA A 70 4.65 -25.51 -10.72
C ALA A 70 3.82 -26.42 -11.66
N GLU A 71 2.97 -27.28 -11.11
CA GLU A 71 2.15 -28.25 -11.87
C GLU A 71 0.68 -27.84 -11.98
N GLN A 72 0.32 -26.64 -11.55
CA GLN A 72 -1.05 -26.15 -11.52
C GLN A 72 -1.30 -25.20 -12.67
N ASP A 73 -2.49 -25.27 -13.28
CA ASP A 73 -2.94 -24.28 -14.24
C ASP A 73 -2.87 -22.87 -13.60
N PRO A 74 -2.09 -21.95 -14.18
CA PRO A 74 -1.96 -20.57 -13.69
C PRO A 74 -3.32 -19.87 -13.52
N TYR A 75 -4.31 -20.23 -14.33
CA TYR A 75 -5.69 -19.73 -14.23
C TYR A 75 -6.34 -20.00 -12.87
N ASN A 76 -5.89 -21.00 -12.14
CA ASN A 76 -6.37 -21.33 -10.80
C ASN A 76 -5.54 -20.67 -9.67
N ALA A 77 -4.76 -19.66 -9.98
CA ALA A 77 -3.96 -18.91 -9.01
C ALA A 77 -4.43 -17.46 -8.89
N LYS A 78 -4.39 -16.92 -7.67
CA LYS A 78 -4.86 -15.57 -7.34
C LYS A 78 -4.22 -14.44 -8.15
N TYR A 79 -3.02 -14.65 -8.69
CA TYR A 79 -2.20 -13.60 -9.33
C TYR A 79 -2.85 -12.94 -10.55
N PHE A 80 -3.77 -13.63 -11.22
CA PHE A 80 -4.51 -13.07 -12.35
C PHE A 80 -5.74 -12.25 -11.94
N TYR A 81 -6.15 -12.32 -10.67
CA TYR A 81 -7.44 -11.79 -10.22
C TYR A 81 -7.33 -10.75 -9.13
N VAL A 82 -6.28 -10.82 -8.29
CA VAL A 82 -6.12 -9.91 -7.16
C VAL A 82 -5.64 -8.54 -7.63
N THR A 83 -6.41 -7.53 -7.33
CA THR A 83 -5.98 -6.12 -7.42
C THR A 83 -5.14 -5.79 -6.19
N HIS A 84 -3.94 -5.29 -6.39
CA HIS A 84 -3.04 -4.92 -5.31
C HIS A 84 -3.52 -3.68 -4.56
N ALA A 85 -3.05 -3.50 -3.33
CA ALA A 85 -3.49 -2.43 -2.43
C ALA A 85 -3.25 -1.03 -3.01
N GLU A 86 -2.09 -0.83 -3.66
CA GLU A 86 -1.70 0.45 -4.25
C GLU A 86 -2.62 0.81 -5.42
N LEU A 87 -2.88 -0.15 -6.30
CA LEU A 87 -3.78 0.05 -7.43
C LEU A 87 -5.21 0.30 -6.95
N ASN A 88 -5.67 -0.44 -5.92
CA ASN A 88 -6.97 -0.18 -5.30
C ASN A 88 -7.05 1.23 -4.70
N ALA A 89 -6.00 1.70 -4.01
CA ALA A 89 -5.97 3.05 -3.47
C ALA A 89 -6.08 4.11 -4.58
N ILE A 90 -5.38 3.92 -5.71
CA ILE A 90 -5.43 4.83 -6.86
C ILE A 90 -6.83 4.81 -7.50
N LEU A 91 -7.41 3.63 -7.73
CA LEU A 91 -8.72 3.48 -8.37
C LEU A 91 -9.89 3.92 -7.48
N ASN A 92 -9.75 3.82 -6.16
CA ASN A 92 -10.75 4.28 -5.20
C ASN A 92 -10.79 5.81 -5.07
N TYR A 93 -9.75 6.52 -5.52
CA TYR A 93 -9.74 7.96 -5.49
C TYR A 93 -10.64 8.55 -6.58
N GLN A 94 -11.66 9.28 -6.18
CA GLN A 94 -12.63 9.92 -7.07
C GLN A 94 -12.53 11.45 -7.06
N GLY A 95 -11.44 11.98 -6.52
CA GLY A 95 -11.17 13.41 -6.50
C GLY A 95 -10.48 13.90 -7.79
N GLY A 96 -9.78 14.99 -7.68
CA GLY A 96 -9.01 15.58 -8.79
C GLY A 96 -7.70 14.85 -9.08
N SER A 97 -6.59 15.58 -9.15
CA SER A 97 -5.27 15.01 -9.42
C SER A 97 -4.62 14.42 -8.19
N LEU A 98 -3.84 13.35 -8.37
CA LEU A 98 -2.91 12.80 -7.39
C LEU A 98 -1.48 13.36 -7.54
N GLU A 99 -1.30 14.36 -8.41
CA GLU A 99 0.00 14.98 -8.67
C GLU A 99 0.63 15.52 -7.37
N GLY A 100 1.86 15.10 -7.10
CA GLY A 100 2.60 15.50 -5.90
C GLY A 100 2.21 14.77 -4.62
N ALA A 101 1.21 13.87 -4.65
CA ALA A 101 0.81 13.09 -3.49
C ALA A 101 1.90 12.12 -3.02
N THR A 102 1.76 11.66 -1.78
CA THR A 102 2.55 10.58 -1.18
C THR A 102 1.69 9.33 -1.05
N ILE A 103 2.23 8.17 -1.41
CA ILE A 103 1.62 6.87 -1.10
C ILE A 103 2.41 6.16 0.00
N TYR A 104 1.71 5.72 1.03
CA TYR A 104 2.21 4.82 2.06
C TYR A 104 1.73 3.41 1.74
N VAL A 105 2.57 2.40 1.94
CA VAL A 105 2.22 1.00 1.68
C VAL A 105 2.97 0.07 2.62
N THR A 106 2.32 -0.99 3.07
CA THR A 106 2.94 -1.96 3.99
C THR A 106 3.99 -2.86 3.30
N LEU A 107 3.93 -3.01 1.97
CA LEU A 107 4.87 -3.82 1.18
C LEU A 107 5.29 -3.07 -0.07
N PHE A 108 6.60 -3.09 -0.40
CA PHE A 108 7.13 -2.38 -1.57
C PHE A 108 6.40 -2.81 -2.86
N PRO A 109 6.00 -1.84 -3.73
CA PRO A 109 5.18 -2.11 -4.91
C PRO A 109 5.91 -2.92 -5.97
N CYS A 110 5.18 -3.83 -6.61
CA CYS A 110 5.64 -4.53 -7.80
C CYS A 110 5.70 -3.59 -9.02
N ASN A 111 6.23 -4.10 -10.14
CA ASN A 111 6.34 -3.33 -11.39
C ASN A 111 5.00 -2.81 -11.92
N GLU A 112 3.91 -3.56 -11.77
CA GLU A 112 2.58 -3.12 -12.22
C GLU A 112 2.06 -1.94 -11.39
N CYS A 113 2.19 -2.03 -10.06
CA CYS A 113 1.81 -0.94 -9.17
C CYS A 113 2.70 0.29 -9.35
N ALA A 114 4.00 0.11 -9.59
CA ALA A 114 4.91 1.23 -9.89
C ALA A 114 4.47 2.02 -11.12
N LYS A 115 4.03 1.34 -12.19
CA LYS A 115 3.48 2.02 -13.38
C LYS A 115 2.27 2.88 -13.03
N ALA A 116 1.35 2.35 -12.23
CA ALA A 116 0.15 3.09 -11.81
C ALA A 116 0.51 4.29 -10.92
N ILE A 117 1.43 4.12 -9.96
CA ILE A 117 1.94 5.18 -9.08
C ILE A 117 2.53 6.33 -9.90
N ILE A 118 3.42 6.01 -10.85
CA ILE A 118 4.07 6.99 -11.72
C ILE A 118 3.02 7.73 -12.57
N GLN A 119 2.15 6.97 -13.21
CA GLN A 119 1.17 7.51 -14.17
C GLN A 119 0.08 8.36 -13.48
N SER A 120 -0.19 8.12 -12.19
CA SER A 120 -1.12 8.95 -11.40
C SER A 120 -0.52 10.27 -10.90
N GLY A 121 0.79 10.49 -11.07
CA GLY A 121 1.47 11.71 -10.63
C GLY A 121 1.96 11.68 -9.19
N ILE A 122 1.86 10.58 -8.48
CA ILE A 122 2.40 10.43 -7.12
C ILE A 122 3.92 10.59 -7.17
N LYS A 123 4.49 11.37 -6.26
CA LYS A 123 5.92 11.74 -6.25
C LYS A 123 6.71 11.17 -5.08
N THR A 124 6.05 10.59 -4.09
CA THR A 124 6.71 10.02 -2.92
C THR A 124 6.05 8.70 -2.54
N LEU A 125 6.87 7.70 -2.25
CA LEU A 125 6.46 6.39 -1.77
C LEU A 125 7.14 6.10 -0.43
N VAL A 126 6.37 5.81 0.60
CA VAL A 126 6.87 5.34 1.90
C VAL A 126 6.43 3.89 2.08
N TYR A 127 7.37 2.98 2.25
CA TYR A 127 7.07 1.56 2.38
C TYR A 127 7.57 0.99 3.71
N TRP A 128 6.88 -0.03 4.22
CA TRP A 128 7.33 -0.70 5.45
C TRP A 128 8.30 -1.82 5.13
N GLU A 129 7.90 -2.80 4.33
CA GLU A 129 8.69 -3.99 4.01
C GLU A 129 9.08 -4.05 2.53
N ASP A 130 10.25 -4.61 2.26
CA ASP A 130 10.76 -4.86 0.89
C ASP A 130 11.31 -6.28 0.78
N ILE A 131 10.51 -7.26 1.23
CA ILE A 131 10.90 -8.68 1.30
C ILE A 131 11.13 -9.32 -0.09
N TYR A 132 10.66 -8.68 -1.15
CA TYR A 132 10.81 -9.13 -2.53
C TYR A 132 11.83 -8.30 -3.33
N ALA A 133 12.73 -7.57 -2.66
CA ALA A 133 13.72 -6.66 -3.25
C ALA A 133 14.53 -7.27 -4.41
N ASP A 134 14.86 -8.55 -4.30
CA ASP A 134 15.68 -9.27 -5.29
C ASP A 134 14.92 -9.83 -6.49
N THR A 135 13.58 -9.77 -6.47
CA THR A 135 12.79 -10.25 -7.60
C THR A 135 12.89 -9.32 -8.80
N PRO A 136 12.78 -9.86 -10.04
CA PRO A 136 12.76 -9.03 -11.25
C PRO A 136 11.67 -7.96 -11.23
N ALA A 137 10.49 -8.26 -10.65
CA ALA A 137 9.38 -7.33 -10.55
C ALA A 137 9.72 -6.10 -9.70
N VAL A 138 10.33 -6.29 -8.51
CA VAL A 138 10.72 -5.18 -7.64
C VAL A 138 11.92 -4.42 -8.19
N LYS A 139 12.90 -5.11 -8.79
CA LYS A 139 14.01 -4.44 -9.48
C LYS A 139 13.53 -3.56 -10.64
N ALA A 140 12.56 -4.02 -11.43
CA ALA A 140 11.94 -3.22 -12.48
C ALA A 140 11.14 -2.05 -11.91
N SER A 141 10.41 -2.26 -10.81
CA SER A 141 9.70 -1.22 -10.07
C SER A 141 10.66 -0.08 -9.67
N LYS A 142 11.74 -0.40 -8.97
CA LYS A 142 12.75 0.59 -8.53
C LYS A 142 13.35 1.34 -9.71
N ARG A 143 13.73 0.63 -10.78
CA ARG A 143 14.26 1.26 -11.99
C ARG A 143 13.29 2.26 -12.63
N MET A 144 11.99 1.96 -12.65
CA MET A 144 10.98 2.88 -13.20
C MET A 144 10.75 4.08 -12.27
N LEU A 145 10.66 3.85 -10.95
CA LEU A 145 10.50 4.91 -9.96
C LEU A 145 11.67 5.89 -10.01
N ASP A 146 12.92 5.38 -10.08
CA ASP A 146 14.14 6.19 -10.23
C ASP A 146 14.09 7.04 -11.51
N ALA A 147 13.79 6.41 -12.65
CA ALA A 147 13.71 7.09 -13.94
C ALA A 147 12.62 8.18 -13.98
N ALA A 148 11.50 7.98 -13.28
CA ALA A 148 10.40 8.93 -13.19
C ALA A 148 10.59 10.01 -12.11
N GLY A 149 11.68 9.95 -11.33
CA GLY A 149 11.95 10.87 -10.24
C GLY A 149 10.99 10.74 -9.06
N VAL A 150 10.39 9.56 -8.86
CA VAL A 150 9.58 9.26 -7.67
C VAL A 150 10.53 8.91 -6.54
N ARG A 151 10.48 9.67 -5.45
CA ARG A 151 11.28 9.39 -4.25
C ARG A 151 10.65 8.25 -3.48
N TYR A 152 11.47 7.31 -3.00
CA TYR A 152 10.99 6.25 -2.11
C TYR A 152 11.95 5.99 -0.96
N TYR A 153 11.42 5.71 0.20
CA TYR A 153 12.20 5.40 1.40
C TYR A 153 11.43 4.49 2.36
N PRO A 154 12.15 3.70 3.16
CA PRO A 154 11.53 2.83 4.15
C PRO A 154 10.94 3.65 5.31
N TYR A 155 9.75 3.26 5.77
CA TYR A 155 9.21 3.70 7.04
C TYR A 155 10.16 3.31 8.17
N GLN A 156 10.38 4.21 9.12
CA GLN A 156 11.21 3.96 10.29
C GLN A 156 10.33 3.66 11.51
N PRO A 157 10.19 2.38 11.93
CA PRO A 157 9.42 2.03 13.12
C PRO A 157 9.99 2.69 14.37
N THR A 158 9.13 3.26 15.21
CA THR A 158 9.52 3.92 16.46
C THR A 158 9.45 2.99 17.67
N GLY A 159 8.96 1.76 17.51
CA GLY A 159 8.71 0.81 18.60
C GLY A 159 7.43 1.11 19.39
N ARG A 160 6.69 2.15 19.01
CA ARG A 160 5.41 2.50 19.64
C ARG A 160 4.29 1.58 19.14
N SER A 161 3.37 1.23 20.01
CA SER A 161 2.17 0.45 19.66
C SER A 161 0.89 1.18 20.04
N ILE A 162 -0.17 0.94 19.27
CA ILE A 162 -1.54 1.35 19.56
C ILE A 162 -2.43 0.12 19.45
N THR A 163 -3.21 -0.14 20.50
CA THR A 163 -4.21 -1.21 20.47
C THR A 163 -5.57 -0.63 20.16
N ILE A 164 -6.29 -1.25 19.22
CA ILE A 164 -7.66 -0.92 18.85
C ILE A 164 -8.52 -2.14 19.20
N GLU A 165 -9.55 -1.93 20.01
CA GLU A 165 -10.56 -2.95 20.34
C GLU A 165 -11.86 -2.62 19.58
N PHE A 166 -12.53 -3.67 19.04
CA PHE A 166 -13.77 -3.55 18.28
C PHE A 166 -14.94 -4.21 18.99
#